data_5377330c703bb5cd2602d4c2e992be71
#
_entry.id   5377330c703bb5cd2602d4c2e992be71
#
_cell.length_a   1.000
_cell.length_b   1.000
_cell.length_c   1.000
_cell.angle_alpha   90.00
_cell.angle_beta   90.00
_cell.angle_gamma   90.00
#
_symmetry.space_group_name_H-M   'P 1'
#
loop_
_entity.id
_entity.type
_entity.pdbx_description
1 polymer ?
#
loop_
_entity_poly.entity_id
_entity_poly.type
_entity_poly.pdbx_seq_one_letter_code
_entity_poly.pdbx_strand_id
1 'polypeptide(L)'
;MKTEIEKNMNIKNKYLSSFACKDSDAYRLKDEKEDIRTPFFHDIDKILYTLSYTRYIDKTQVFSHHENDHLSKRMTHVQFVSKIARTIGRALRLNEDLIEAAALGHDLGHVPYGHQGEYILNEISLEHNCGYFNHNIESVRLLMEIENHGLGSNMTIQVLDAIMCHNGEFLLGEYAPKKKTKEEFLNEYYSSYTDRTIIKSLVPMTLEGCVVRISDMIAYLGRDIEDAIRLGIIKKENIPEEIKNTLGSTNSEIINTIITDIINNSYNQNYLKLSPHIYEIIKKLKDFNYQNIYSKALSIEELEDIKEKFNTLFNKYLNDLNNNNKESLIIKNYLNNMNEDYKNNNSNERIVIDYIAGMTDEYFNKQYQNNL
;
A
#
# COMPACT_ATOMS: atom_id res chain seq x y z
N MET A 1 16.71 30.95 -18.79
CA MET A 1 17.16 29.79 -17.97
C MET A 1 16.02 29.12 -17.21
N LYS A 2 15.31 29.80 -16.28
CA LYS A 2 14.18 29.19 -15.53
C LYS A 2 13.12 28.60 -16.49
N THR A 3 12.69 29.35 -17.51
CA THR A 3 11.68 28.90 -18.50
C THR A 3 12.14 27.68 -19.33
N GLU A 4 13.44 27.53 -19.59
CA GLU A 4 13.98 26.38 -20.33
C GLU A 4 14.06 25.14 -19.46
N ILE A 5 14.41 25.29 -18.18
CA ILE A 5 14.39 24.22 -17.20
C ILE A 5 12.97 23.70 -17.03
N GLU A 6 11.98 24.59 -16.86
CA GLU A 6 10.57 24.24 -16.77
C GLU A 6 10.07 23.47 -18.00
N LYS A 7 10.51 23.87 -19.21
CA LYS A 7 10.22 23.13 -20.44
C LYS A 7 10.79 21.72 -20.42
N ASN A 8 12.02 21.54 -19.92
CA ASN A 8 12.66 20.24 -19.84
C ASN A 8 11.95 19.33 -18.83
N MET A 9 11.57 19.87 -17.66
CA MET A 9 10.79 19.13 -16.65
C MET A 9 9.44 18.64 -17.17
N ASN A 10 8.82 19.43 -18.06
CA ASN A 10 7.51 19.13 -18.64
C ASN A 10 7.57 18.41 -20.00
N ILE A 11 8.75 18.06 -20.52
CA ILE A 11 8.90 17.48 -21.86
C ILE A 11 8.14 16.16 -22.02
N LYS A 12 8.05 15.36 -20.95
CA LYS A 12 7.34 14.08 -20.93
C LYS A 12 5.86 14.23 -21.31
N ASN A 13 5.21 15.33 -20.90
CA ASN A 13 3.79 15.58 -21.15
C ASN A 13 3.42 15.56 -22.65
N LYS A 14 4.40 15.78 -23.54
CA LYS A 14 4.20 15.75 -25.00
C LYS A 14 4.04 14.33 -25.55
N TYR A 15 4.54 13.33 -24.81
CA TYR A 15 4.55 11.94 -25.24
C TYR A 15 3.50 11.10 -24.53
N LEU A 16 2.82 11.64 -23.52
CA LEU A 16 1.76 10.95 -22.82
C LEU A 16 0.58 10.64 -23.76
N SER A 17 -0.09 9.52 -23.50
CA SER A 17 -1.32 9.17 -24.17
C SER A 17 -2.44 10.15 -23.79
N SER A 18 -3.53 10.17 -24.59
CA SER A 18 -4.73 10.95 -24.27
C SER A 18 -5.46 10.47 -23.01
N PHE A 19 -5.13 9.26 -22.51
CA PHE A 19 -5.72 8.65 -21.32
C PHE A 19 -4.91 8.88 -20.07
N ALA A 20 -3.66 9.37 -20.21
CA ALA A 20 -2.78 9.64 -19.09
C ALA A 20 -3.24 10.87 -18.29
N CYS A 21 -3.08 10.81 -16.98
CA CYS A 21 -3.20 11.95 -16.09
C CYS A 21 -1.97 12.86 -16.25
N LYS A 22 -2.17 14.08 -16.75
CA LYS A 22 -1.08 15.05 -16.96
C LYS A 22 -0.76 15.78 -15.68
N ASP A 23 0.46 16.33 -15.58
CA ASP A 23 0.85 17.18 -14.45
C ASP A 23 -0.06 18.40 -14.28
N SER A 24 -0.64 18.92 -15.38
CA SER A 24 -1.64 20.00 -15.36
C SER A 24 -2.98 19.63 -14.73
N ASP A 25 -3.27 18.33 -14.61
CA ASP A 25 -4.52 17.82 -14.05
C ASP A 25 -4.39 17.57 -12.54
N ALA A 26 -3.18 17.74 -12.00
CA ALA A 26 -2.89 17.53 -10.58
C ALA A 26 -3.56 18.60 -9.72
N TYR A 27 -4.19 18.18 -8.63
CA TYR A 27 -4.73 19.09 -7.62
C TYR A 27 -4.57 18.54 -6.20
N ARG A 28 -4.52 19.44 -5.20
CA ARG A 28 -4.26 19.16 -3.80
C ARG A 28 -5.41 19.60 -2.90
N LEU A 29 -5.42 19.17 -1.65
CA LEU A 29 -6.39 19.64 -0.66
C LEU A 29 -6.15 21.10 -0.25
N LYS A 30 -4.87 21.51 -0.18
CA LYS A 30 -4.45 22.86 0.19
C LYS A 30 -3.53 23.40 -0.90
N ASP A 31 -3.58 24.71 -1.12
CA ASP A 31 -2.66 25.37 -2.03
C ASP A 31 -1.22 25.15 -1.59
N GLU A 32 -0.33 24.97 -2.56
CA GLU A 32 1.10 24.77 -2.32
C GLU A 32 1.90 25.68 -3.25
N LYS A 33 2.99 26.22 -2.72
CA LYS A 33 3.91 27.03 -3.52
C LYS A 33 4.58 26.16 -4.57
N GLU A 34 4.47 26.58 -5.83
CA GLU A 34 5.16 25.92 -6.95
C GLU A 34 6.68 25.97 -6.78
N ASP A 35 7.34 24.88 -7.14
CA ASP A 35 8.78 24.81 -7.28
C ASP A 35 9.18 24.27 -8.68
N ILE A 36 10.42 23.83 -8.85
CA ILE A 36 10.90 23.32 -10.13
C ILE A 36 10.35 21.92 -10.45
N ARG A 37 9.92 21.16 -9.45
CA ARG A 37 9.42 19.80 -9.60
C ARG A 37 7.97 19.84 -10.10
N THR A 38 7.63 18.93 -11.00
CA THR A 38 6.23 18.72 -11.37
C THR A 38 5.45 18.12 -10.19
N PRO A 39 4.11 18.30 -10.09
CA PRO A 39 3.35 17.93 -8.91
C PRO A 39 3.53 16.48 -8.46
N PHE A 40 3.45 15.52 -9.39
CA PHE A 40 3.59 14.09 -9.07
C PHE A 40 5.03 13.71 -8.75
N PHE A 41 6.02 14.32 -9.41
CA PHE A 41 7.43 14.14 -9.08
C PHE A 41 7.75 14.65 -7.66
N HIS A 42 7.15 15.79 -7.28
CA HIS A 42 7.27 16.30 -5.91
C HIS A 42 6.61 15.37 -4.88
N ASP A 43 5.52 14.70 -5.24
CA ASP A 43 4.88 13.71 -4.36
C ASP A 43 5.76 12.49 -4.12
N ILE A 44 6.57 12.06 -5.10
CA ILE A 44 7.58 11.01 -4.88
C ILE A 44 8.53 11.42 -3.75
N ASP A 45 9.09 12.64 -3.84
CA ASP A 45 10.00 13.15 -2.80
C ASP A 45 9.32 13.18 -1.43
N LYS A 46 8.08 13.70 -1.36
CA LYS A 46 7.32 13.77 -0.11
C LYS A 46 7.15 12.38 0.52
N ILE A 47 6.87 11.33 -0.26
CA ILE A 47 6.74 9.96 0.23
C ILE A 47 8.09 9.44 0.74
N LEU A 48 9.16 9.59 -0.06
CA LEU A 48 10.50 9.09 0.28
C LEU A 48 11.05 9.70 1.57
N TYR A 49 10.71 10.95 1.87
CA TYR A 49 11.15 11.65 3.08
C TYR A 49 10.25 11.40 4.30
N THR A 50 9.15 10.64 4.19
CA THR A 50 8.34 10.29 5.37
C THR A 50 9.06 9.30 6.27
N LEU A 51 8.79 9.39 7.58
CA LEU A 51 9.23 8.38 8.54
C LEU A 51 8.55 7.03 8.27
N SER A 52 7.33 7.06 7.77
CA SER A 52 6.57 5.86 7.41
C SER A 52 7.26 5.06 6.30
N TYR A 53 7.83 5.73 5.29
CA TYR A 53 8.60 5.08 4.23
C TYR A 53 9.87 4.41 4.78
N THR A 54 10.59 5.09 5.66
CA THR A 54 11.80 4.52 6.31
C THR A 54 11.47 3.23 7.08
N ARG A 55 10.31 3.13 7.72
CA ARG A 55 9.87 1.95 8.47
C ARG A 55 9.64 0.70 7.61
N TYR A 56 9.48 0.82 6.30
CA TYR A 56 9.36 -0.35 5.40
C TYR A 56 10.52 -1.33 5.50
N ILE A 57 11.71 -0.89 5.89
CA ILE A 57 12.91 -1.73 6.05
C ILE A 57 12.66 -2.86 7.06
N ASP A 58 11.90 -2.59 8.12
CA ASP A 58 11.68 -3.51 9.24
C ASP A 58 10.21 -3.96 9.37
N LYS A 59 9.44 -3.84 8.27
CA LYS A 59 8.10 -4.43 8.15
C LYS A 59 8.16 -5.68 7.27
N THR A 60 7.60 -6.77 7.76
CA THR A 60 7.53 -8.05 7.05
C THR A 60 6.53 -7.98 5.89
N GLN A 61 6.77 -8.78 4.84
CA GLN A 61 5.81 -8.93 3.74
C GLN A 61 4.84 -10.09 4.03
N VAL A 62 5.33 -11.32 4.12
CA VAL A 62 4.50 -12.53 4.34
C VAL A 62 5.00 -13.35 5.53
N PHE A 63 6.30 -13.57 5.66
CA PHE A 63 6.89 -14.52 6.60
C PHE A 63 7.52 -13.82 7.81
N SER A 64 6.70 -13.44 8.81
CA SER A 64 7.10 -12.61 9.94
C SER A 64 7.96 -13.34 10.99
N HIS A 65 7.90 -14.68 11.08
CA HIS A 65 8.59 -15.47 12.11
C HIS A 65 9.88 -16.12 11.64
N HIS A 66 10.33 -15.84 10.40
CA HIS A 66 11.53 -16.45 9.87
C HIS A 66 12.71 -15.45 9.84
N GLU A 67 13.75 -15.75 10.62
CA GLU A 67 15.02 -15.02 10.58
C GLU A 67 15.84 -15.45 9.35
N ASN A 68 15.60 -14.77 8.22
CA ASN A 68 16.35 -14.98 6.99
C ASN A 68 16.48 -13.67 6.23
N ASP A 69 17.71 -13.17 6.09
CA ASP A 69 18.03 -11.88 5.45
C ASP A 69 17.67 -11.82 3.96
N HIS A 70 17.39 -12.97 3.33
CA HIS A 70 17.03 -13.05 1.92
C HIS A 70 15.52 -13.03 1.65
N LEU A 71 14.68 -12.98 2.70
CA LEU A 71 13.24 -12.85 2.54
C LEU A 71 12.84 -11.42 2.15
N SER A 72 11.78 -11.34 1.38
CA SER A 72 11.26 -10.05 0.93
C SER A 72 10.72 -9.25 2.12
N LYS A 73 11.26 -8.06 2.29
CA LYS A 73 10.70 -7.04 3.19
C LYS A 73 9.86 -6.05 2.41
N ARG A 74 8.99 -5.33 3.10
CA ARG A 74 8.05 -4.38 2.48
C ARG A 74 8.75 -3.31 1.64
N MET A 75 9.92 -2.84 2.07
CA MET A 75 10.76 -1.92 1.27
C MET A 75 11.06 -2.48 -0.12
N THR A 76 11.42 -3.76 -0.21
CA THR A 76 11.73 -4.41 -1.48
C THR A 76 10.48 -4.61 -2.33
N HIS A 77 9.35 -4.96 -1.69
CA HIS A 77 8.07 -5.13 -2.36
C HIS A 77 7.61 -3.85 -3.07
N VAL A 78 7.55 -2.70 -2.37
CA VAL A 78 7.11 -1.45 -2.98
C VAL A 78 7.98 -0.99 -4.14
N GLN A 79 9.30 -1.31 -4.11
CA GLN A 79 10.21 -1.08 -5.24
C GLN A 79 9.88 -2.00 -6.44
N PHE A 80 9.52 -3.26 -6.20
CA PHE A 80 9.08 -4.17 -7.27
C PHE A 80 7.77 -3.70 -7.89
N VAL A 81 6.79 -3.32 -7.07
CA VAL A 81 5.52 -2.73 -7.54
C VAL A 81 5.78 -1.51 -8.42
N SER A 82 6.60 -0.58 -7.93
CA SER A 82 6.98 0.63 -8.68
C SER A 82 7.65 0.27 -10.02
N LYS A 83 8.57 -0.70 -10.04
CA LYS A 83 9.26 -1.11 -11.26
C LYS A 83 8.33 -1.76 -12.27
N ILE A 84 7.44 -2.64 -11.83
CA ILE A 84 6.43 -3.30 -12.68
C ILE A 84 5.46 -2.27 -13.23
N ALA A 85 4.88 -1.43 -12.35
CA ALA A 85 3.90 -0.42 -12.72
C ALA A 85 4.47 0.59 -13.73
N ARG A 86 5.70 1.06 -13.52
CA ARG A 86 6.36 1.97 -14.46
C ARG A 86 6.69 1.31 -15.79
N THR A 87 6.96 0.00 -15.80
CA THR A 87 7.16 -0.74 -17.06
C THR A 87 5.87 -0.74 -17.91
N ILE A 88 4.73 -1.05 -17.29
CA ILE A 88 3.41 -0.99 -17.93
C ILE A 88 3.09 0.47 -18.33
N GLY A 89 3.25 1.41 -17.40
CA GLY A 89 2.96 2.82 -17.62
C GLY A 89 3.76 3.40 -18.78
N ARG A 90 5.06 3.11 -18.88
CA ARG A 90 5.93 3.55 -19.99
C ARG A 90 5.47 2.99 -21.32
N ALA A 91 5.13 1.70 -21.39
CA ALA A 91 4.64 1.06 -22.60
C ALA A 91 3.30 1.64 -23.07
N LEU A 92 2.41 1.97 -22.14
CA LEU A 92 1.11 2.59 -22.40
C LEU A 92 1.16 4.13 -22.50
N ARG A 93 2.34 4.74 -22.33
CA ARG A 93 2.58 6.19 -22.33
C ARG A 93 1.75 6.93 -21.27
N LEU A 94 1.69 6.37 -20.06
CA LEU A 94 1.07 6.95 -18.87
C LEU A 94 2.08 7.78 -18.06
N ASN A 95 1.60 8.52 -17.07
CA ASN A 95 2.43 9.37 -16.23
C ASN A 95 3.19 8.52 -15.19
N GLU A 96 4.47 8.23 -15.48
CA GLU A 96 5.31 7.41 -14.63
C GLU A 96 5.55 8.03 -13.24
N ASP A 97 5.52 9.35 -13.08
CA ASP A 97 5.73 9.99 -11.78
C ASP A 97 4.54 9.76 -10.85
N LEU A 98 3.31 9.85 -11.37
CA LEU A 98 2.11 9.49 -10.60
C LEU A 98 2.12 8.02 -10.22
N ILE A 99 2.48 7.13 -11.17
CA ILE A 99 2.61 5.70 -10.93
C ILE A 99 3.64 5.43 -9.83
N GLU A 100 4.83 6.04 -9.90
CA GLU A 100 5.90 5.85 -8.93
C GLU A 100 5.49 6.32 -7.54
N ALA A 101 4.92 7.53 -7.43
CA ALA A 101 4.44 8.06 -6.15
C ALA A 101 3.42 7.13 -5.51
N ALA A 102 2.40 6.71 -6.26
CA ALA A 102 1.37 5.82 -5.75
C ALA A 102 1.94 4.44 -5.37
N ALA A 103 2.81 3.86 -6.20
CA ALA A 103 3.42 2.56 -5.94
C ALA A 103 4.36 2.57 -4.72
N LEU A 104 5.09 3.66 -4.46
CA LEU A 104 5.94 3.77 -3.27
C LEU A 104 5.12 4.02 -1.99
N GLY A 105 3.96 4.66 -2.12
CA GLY A 105 3.12 5.04 -0.98
C GLY A 105 2.00 4.05 -0.63
N HIS A 106 1.70 3.06 -1.48
CA HIS A 106 0.47 2.27 -1.34
C HIS A 106 0.38 1.50 0.00
N ASP A 107 1.49 0.99 0.49
CA ASP A 107 1.59 0.11 1.65
C ASP A 107 1.99 0.82 2.97
N LEU A 108 2.12 2.16 2.99
CA LEU A 108 2.57 2.93 4.18
C LEU A 108 1.77 2.60 5.45
N GLY A 109 0.47 2.34 5.30
CA GLY A 109 -0.46 2.04 6.38
C GLY A 109 -0.45 0.60 6.89
N HIS A 110 0.41 -0.28 6.36
CA HIS A 110 0.52 -1.63 6.92
C HIS A 110 1.05 -1.61 8.35
N VAL A 111 0.46 -2.46 9.17
CA VAL A 111 0.75 -2.62 10.59
C VAL A 111 1.83 -3.70 10.82
N PRO A 112 2.36 -3.86 12.03
CA PRO A 112 3.15 -5.03 12.39
C PRO A 112 2.44 -6.34 12.03
N TYR A 113 3.18 -7.34 11.55
CA TYR A 113 2.67 -8.64 11.09
C TYR A 113 1.72 -8.58 9.86
N GLY A 114 1.78 -7.49 9.08
CA GLY A 114 1.08 -7.36 7.81
C GLY A 114 -0.43 -7.59 7.90
N HIS A 115 -0.99 -8.45 7.04
CA HIS A 115 -2.44 -8.68 7.00
C HIS A 115 -3.02 -9.33 8.26
N GLN A 116 -2.24 -10.12 9.00
CA GLN A 116 -2.72 -10.70 10.27
C GLN A 116 -2.87 -9.62 11.33
N GLY A 117 -1.86 -8.74 11.45
CA GLY A 117 -1.96 -7.59 12.34
C GLY A 117 -3.07 -6.63 11.93
N GLU A 118 -3.29 -6.42 10.64
CA GLU A 118 -4.40 -5.62 10.09
C GLU A 118 -5.77 -6.20 10.51
N TYR A 119 -5.94 -7.51 10.40
CA TYR A 119 -7.16 -8.19 10.84
C TYR A 119 -7.43 -7.95 12.33
N ILE A 120 -6.39 -8.17 13.18
CA ILE A 120 -6.50 -7.99 14.63
C ILE A 120 -6.77 -6.52 14.99
N LEU A 121 -6.03 -5.58 14.38
CA LEU A 121 -6.22 -4.17 14.66
C LEU A 121 -7.58 -3.65 14.17
N ASN A 122 -8.13 -4.23 13.09
CA ASN A 122 -9.50 -3.96 12.65
C ASN A 122 -10.54 -4.44 13.68
N GLU A 123 -10.37 -5.63 14.30
CA GLU A 123 -11.24 -6.08 15.40
C GLU A 123 -11.21 -5.08 16.55
N ILE A 124 -10.02 -4.68 17.02
CA ILE A 124 -9.84 -3.69 18.09
C ILE A 124 -10.48 -2.33 17.71
N SER A 125 -10.27 -1.88 16.48
CA SER A 125 -10.82 -0.61 15.98
C SER A 125 -12.36 -0.59 16.03
N LEU A 126 -12.98 -1.69 15.64
CA LEU A 126 -14.45 -1.84 15.67
C LEU A 126 -14.98 -1.92 17.11
N GLU A 127 -14.34 -2.69 17.99
CA GLU A 127 -14.69 -2.81 19.40
C GLU A 127 -14.67 -1.45 20.12
N HIS A 128 -13.76 -0.56 19.71
CA HIS A 128 -13.60 0.79 20.29
C HIS A 128 -14.26 1.91 19.48
N ASN A 129 -15.17 1.58 18.55
CA ASN A 129 -15.94 2.55 17.75
C ASN A 129 -15.08 3.49 16.89
N CYS A 130 -13.87 3.07 16.50
CA CYS A 130 -12.99 3.83 15.61
C CYS A 130 -13.23 3.56 14.12
N GLY A 131 -14.22 2.71 13.80
CA GLY A 131 -14.55 2.31 12.44
C GLY A 131 -13.66 1.19 11.90
N TYR A 132 -13.80 0.88 10.60
CA TYR A 132 -12.99 -0.14 9.95
C TYR A 132 -11.54 0.31 9.80
N PHE A 133 -10.61 -0.59 10.10
CA PHE A 133 -9.19 -0.41 9.83
C PHE A 133 -8.81 -1.19 8.55
N ASN A 134 -8.19 -0.51 7.59
CA ASN A 134 -7.65 -1.11 6.38
C ASN A 134 -6.36 -0.39 6.01
N HIS A 135 -5.31 -1.13 5.64
CA HIS A 135 -3.99 -0.56 5.38
C HIS A 135 -3.98 0.48 4.24
N ASN A 136 -4.80 0.30 3.20
CA ASN A 136 -4.89 1.25 2.10
C ASN A 136 -5.53 2.59 2.54
N ILE A 137 -6.53 2.56 3.41
CA ILE A 137 -7.13 3.76 4.02
C ILE A 137 -6.16 4.40 4.99
N GLU A 138 -5.46 3.58 5.79
CA GLU A 138 -4.44 4.06 6.72
C GLU A 138 -3.23 4.67 6.01
N SER A 139 -2.84 4.17 4.82
CA SER A 139 -1.81 4.80 3.97
C SER A 139 -2.19 6.23 3.58
N VAL A 140 -3.46 6.44 3.20
CA VAL A 140 -3.99 7.77 2.91
C VAL A 140 -4.02 8.63 4.17
N ARG A 141 -4.48 8.08 5.31
CA ARG A 141 -4.51 8.77 6.60
C ARG A 141 -3.14 9.25 7.04
N LEU A 142 -2.12 8.40 6.93
CA LEU A 142 -0.74 8.78 7.22
C LEU A 142 -0.33 10.01 6.42
N LEU A 143 -0.57 10.02 5.12
CA LEU A 143 -0.18 11.12 4.22
C LEU A 143 -1.06 12.37 4.37
N MET A 144 -2.33 12.24 4.74
CA MET A 144 -3.24 13.37 4.88
C MET A 144 -3.23 14.01 6.27
N GLU A 145 -3.05 13.21 7.33
CA GLU A 145 -3.39 13.63 8.69
C GLU A 145 -2.27 13.41 9.72
N ILE A 146 -1.34 12.42 9.52
CA ILE A 146 -0.37 12.04 10.56
C ILE A 146 1.03 12.58 10.28
N GLU A 147 1.54 12.42 9.06
CA GLU A 147 2.88 12.90 8.70
C GLU A 147 3.04 14.41 8.96
N ASN A 148 4.29 14.88 9.04
CA ASN A 148 4.61 16.26 9.38
C ASN A 148 3.95 16.74 10.69
N HIS A 149 4.04 15.91 11.73
CA HIS A 149 3.53 16.26 13.07
C HIS A 149 2.01 16.49 13.12
N GLY A 150 1.26 15.74 12.33
CA GLY A 150 -0.20 15.86 12.26
C GLY A 150 -0.72 16.88 11.24
N LEU A 151 0.16 17.49 10.43
CA LEU A 151 -0.24 18.45 9.38
C LEU A 151 -0.55 17.79 8.05
N GLY A 152 -0.09 16.54 7.86
CA GLY A 152 -0.10 15.81 6.60
C GLY A 152 0.95 16.32 5.60
N SER A 153 1.10 15.61 4.49
CA SER A 153 2.09 15.90 3.44
C SER A 153 1.53 16.69 2.26
N ASN A 154 0.24 17.04 2.28
CA ASN A 154 -0.46 17.73 1.21
C ASN A 154 -0.17 17.13 -0.18
N MET A 155 -0.43 15.83 -0.32
CA MET A 155 -0.28 15.07 -1.56
C MET A 155 -1.32 15.48 -2.60
N THR A 156 -1.05 15.21 -3.87
CA THR A 156 -2.10 15.32 -4.91
C THR A 156 -3.19 14.28 -4.67
N ILE A 157 -4.43 14.66 -4.99
CA ILE A 157 -5.60 13.78 -4.82
C ILE A 157 -5.46 12.53 -5.68
N GLN A 158 -4.89 12.65 -6.88
CA GLN A 158 -4.69 11.53 -7.78
C GLN A 158 -3.74 10.47 -7.20
N VAL A 159 -2.68 10.88 -6.50
CA VAL A 159 -1.77 9.95 -5.79
C VAL A 159 -2.48 9.33 -4.59
N LEU A 160 -3.19 10.12 -3.78
CA LEU A 160 -3.95 9.61 -2.64
C LEU A 160 -5.04 8.62 -3.08
N ASP A 161 -5.77 8.92 -4.14
CA ASP A 161 -6.80 8.02 -4.70
C ASP A 161 -6.19 6.71 -5.23
N ALA A 162 -5.07 6.79 -5.94
CA ALA A 162 -4.38 5.60 -6.43
C ALA A 162 -3.89 4.72 -5.28
N ILE A 163 -3.39 5.31 -4.18
CA ILE A 163 -3.03 4.62 -2.94
C ILE A 163 -4.27 4.01 -2.28
N MET A 164 -5.36 4.76 -2.13
CA MET A 164 -6.59 4.29 -1.54
C MET A 164 -7.19 3.09 -2.28
N CYS A 165 -7.12 3.11 -3.60
CA CYS A 165 -7.77 2.14 -4.48
C CYS A 165 -6.87 0.98 -4.91
N HIS A 166 -5.63 0.86 -4.40
CA HIS A 166 -4.72 -0.21 -4.83
C HIS A 166 -5.19 -1.60 -4.37
N ASN A 167 -5.86 -1.69 -3.22
CA ASN A 167 -6.37 -2.94 -2.67
C ASN A 167 -7.66 -3.37 -3.37
N GLY A 168 -7.83 -4.65 -3.62
CA GLY A 168 -9.06 -5.22 -4.15
C GLY A 168 -8.89 -6.46 -5.00
N GLU A 169 -10.03 -7.03 -5.38
CA GLU A 169 -10.06 -8.27 -6.15
C GLU A 169 -9.53 -8.06 -7.58
N PHE A 170 -8.94 -9.11 -8.10
CA PHE A 170 -8.56 -9.20 -9.50
C PHE A 170 -9.80 -9.36 -10.36
N LEU A 171 -9.99 -8.46 -11.31
CA LEU A 171 -11.20 -8.42 -12.13
C LEU A 171 -10.96 -9.03 -13.51
N LEU A 172 -11.91 -9.87 -13.96
CA LEU A 172 -12.01 -10.29 -15.34
C LEU A 172 -12.63 -9.16 -16.17
N GLY A 173 -12.05 -8.88 -17.33
CA GLY A 173 -12.59 -7.90 -18.27
C GLY A 173 -11.81 -6.60 -18.31
N GLU A 174 -12.49 -5.52 -18.63
CA GLU A 174 -11.91 -4.19 -18.80
C GLU A 174 -11.89 -3.47 -17.46
N TYR A 175 -10.69 -3.17 -16.96
CA TYR A 175 -10.51 -2.43 -15.73
C TYR A 175 -10.22 -0.97 -16.05
N ALA A 176 -11.26 -0.15 -16.05
CA ALA A 176 -11.22 1.26 -16.41
C ALA A 176 -11.26 2.16 -15.18
N PRO A 177 -10.59 3.32 -15.22
CA PRO A 177 -10.66 4.32 -14.16
C PRO A 177 -12.06 4.96 -14.11
N LYS A 178 -12.45 5.41 -12.92
CA LYS A 178 -13.67 6.16 -12.67
C LYS A 178 -13.30 7.58 -12.26
N LYS A 179 -13.53 8.58 -13.11
CA LYS A 179 -13.29 9.99 -12.77
C LYS A 179 -14.02 10.36 -11.48
N LYS A 180 -13.35 11.10 -10.61
CA LYS A 180 -13.88 11.57 -9.32
C LYS A 180 -13.56 13.04 -9.12
N THR A 181 -14.45 13.75 -8.45
CA THR A 181 -14.15 15.07 -7.88
C THR A 181 -13.40 14.91 -6.54
N LYS A 182 -12.92 16.03 -6.02
CA LYS A 182 -12.32 16.08 -4.68
C LYS A 182 -13.31 15.63 -3.58
N GLU A 183 -14.57 16.05 -3.72
CA GLU A 183 -15.64 15.73 -2.78
C GLU A 183 -15.99 14.24 -2.82
N GLU A 184 -16.02 13.63 -4.01
CA GLU A 184 -16.25 12.19 -4.16
C GLU A 184 -15.10 11.37 -3.54
N PHE A 185 -13.84 11.77 -3.76
CA PHE A 185 -12.68 11.15 -3.12
C PHE A 185 -12.78 11.22 -1.58
N LEU A 186 -13.04 12.42 -1.03
CA LEU A 186 -13.16 12.59 0.42
C LEU A 186 -14.34 11.80 0.99
N ASN A 187 -15.45 11.73 0.27
CA ASN A 187 -16.61 10.93 0.68
C ASN A 187 -16.28 9.43 0.70
N GLU A 188 -15.60 8.90 -0.32
CA GLU A 188 -15.14 7.50 -0.33
C GLU A 188 -14.17 7.24 0.83
N TYR A 189 -13.22 8.16 1.09
CA TYR A 189 -12.25 8.05 2.18
C TYR A 189 -12.95 7.98 3.55
N TYR A 190 -13.78 8.96 3.89
CA TYR A 190 -14.44 8.98 5.20
C TYR A 190 -15.49 7.87 5.35
N SER A 191 -16.23 7.53 4.30
CA SER A 191 -17.21 6.45 4.35
C SER A 191 -16.57 5.07 4.50
N SER A 192 -15.29 4.90 4.13
CA SER A 192 -14.55 3.66 4.31
C SER A 192 -14.38 3.24 5.78
N TYR A 193 -14.49 4.18 6.72
CA TYR A 193 -14.46 3.87 8.16
C TYR A 193 -15.78 3.31 8.69
N THR A 194 -16.90 3.55 7.99
CA THR A 194 -18.25 3.20 8.48
C THR A 194 -18.93 2.15 7.63
N ASP A 195 -18.54 2.00 6.37
CA ASP A 195 -19.16 1.08 5.43
C ASP A 195 -18.12 0.23 4.69
N ARG A 196 -18.08 -1.06 5.06
CA ARG A 196 -17.15 -2.04 4.43
C ARG A 196 -17.42 -2.25 2.94
N THR A 197 -18.62 -1.95 2.44
CA THR A 197 -18.94 -2.11 1.02
C THR A 197 -18.22 -1.10 0.14
N ILE A 198 -17.96 0.10 0.67
CA ILE A 198 -17.18 1.14 0.00
C ILE A 198 -15.78 0.62 -0.34
N ILE A 199 -15.08 0.02 0.65
CA ILE A 199 -13.72 -0.50 0.47
C ILE A 199 -13.64 -1.50 -0.69
N LYS A 200 -14.65 -2.36 -0.82
CA LYS A 200 -14.74 -3.36 -1.90
C LYS A 200 -15.06 -2.76 -3.27
N SER A 201 -15.70 -1.59 -3.29
CA SER A 201 -16.15 -0.90 -4.51
C SER A 201 -15.21 0.17 -5.01
N LEU A 202 -14.09 0.43 -4.31
CA LEU A 202 -13.10 1.44 -4.70
C LEU A 202 -12.53 1.16 -6.09
N VAL A 203 -12.55 2.18 -6.95
CA VAL A 203 -11.97 2.15 -8.29
C VAL A 203 -11.08 3.38 -8.46
N PRO A 204 -9.84 3.27 -8.92
CA PRO A 204 -8.96 4.42 -9.12
C PRO A 204 -9.55 5.46 -10.08
N MET A 205 -9.27 6.73 -9.81
CA MET A 205 -9.73 7.84 -10.66
C MET A 205 -8.90 8.00 -11.93
N THR A 206 -7.71 7.39 -12.01
CA THR A 206 -6.77 7.49 -13.13
C THR A 206 -6.37 6.09 -13.62
N LEU A 207 -5.97 6.01 -14.88
CA LEU A 207 -5.46 4.77 -15.45
C LEU A 207 -4.13 4.36 -14.80
N GLU A 208 -3.35 5.34 -14.34
CA GLU A 208 -2.14 5.14 -13.55
C GLU A 208 -2.45 4.40 -12.23
N GLY A 209 -3.51 4.79 -11.54
CA GLY A 209 -3.97 4.08 -10.34
C GLY A 209 -4.40 2.64 -10.62
N CYS A 210 -5.05 2.40 -11.77
CA CYS A 210 -5.37 1.04 -12.22
C CYS A 210 -4.10 0.21 -12.45
N VAL A 211 -3.04 0.84 -13.03
CA VAL A 211 -1.73 0.18 -13.23
C VAL A 211 -1.08 -0.18 -11.90
N VAL A 212 -1.10 0.71 -10.90
CA VAL A 212 -0.53 0.42 -9.58
C VAL A 212 -1.24 -0.78 -8.93
N ARG A 213 -2.57 -0.80 -8.93
CA ARG A 213 -3.37 -1.89 -8.36
C ARG A 213 -3.05 -3.26 -8.97
N ILE A 214 -2.96 -3.36 -10.30
CA ILE A 214 -2.63 -4.63 -10.94
C ILE A 214 -1.17 -5.02 -10.72
N SER A 215 -0.28 -4.04 -10.62
CA SER A 215 1.15 -4.26 -10.43
C SER A 215 1.50 -4.75 -9.04
N ASP A 216 0.77 -4.33 -8.01
CA ASP A 216 0.91 -4.86 -6.67
C ASP A 216 0.66 -6.38 -6.67
N MET A 217 -0.46 -6.83 -7.25
CA MET A 217 -0.75 -8.24 -7.39
C MET A 217 0.36 -8.99 -8.15
N ILE A 218 0.85 -8.47 -9.27
CA ILE A 218 1.91 -9.12 -10.06
C ILE A 218 3.20 -9.27 -9.24
N ALA A 219 3.53 -8.27 -8.44
CA ALA A 219 4.77 -8.21 -7.69
C ALA A 219 4.90 -9.34 -6.66
N TYR A 220 3.79 -9.72 -5.98
CA TYR A 220 3.86 -10.78 -4.97
C TYR A 220 3.68 -12.20 -5.54
N LEU A 221 2.98 -12.39 -6.67
CA LEU A 221 2.60 -13.72 -7.16
C LEU A 221 3.77 -14.69 -7.32
N GLY A 222 4.82 -14.26 -8.03
CA GLY A 222 5.99 -15.11 -8.26
C GLY A 222 7.03 -14.98 -7.13
N ARG A 223 7.10 -13.83 -6.47
CA ARG A 223 8.07 -13.59 -5.41
C ARG A 223 7.79 -14.44 -4.17
N ASP A 224 6.53 -14.55 -3.76
CA ASP A 224 6.14 -15.35 -2.61
C ASP A 224 6.40 -16.84 -2.82
N ILE A 225 6.33 -17.32 -4.07
CA ILE A 225 6.77 -18.68 -4.45
C ILE A 225 8.29 -18.85 -4.22
N GLU A 226 9.11 -17.91 -4.68
CA GLU A 226 10.56 -17.98 -4.48
C GLU A 226 10.92 -17.97 -3.00
N ASP A 227 10.27 -17.12 -2.19
CA ASP A 227 10.51 -17.05 -0.75
C ASP A 227 10.02 -18.32 -0.04
N ALA A 228 8.87 -18.89 -0.43
CA ALA A 228 8.36 -20.15 0.10
C ALA A 228 9.28 -21.35 -0.22
N ILE A 229 9.89 -21.35 -1.43
CA ILE A 229 10.89 -22.36 -1.81
C ILE A 229 12.15 -22.21 -0.95
N ARG A 230 12.65 -20.99 -0.73
CA ARG A 230 13.82 -20.73 0.14
C ARG A 230 13.60 -21.21 1.57
N LEU A 231 12.38 -21.08 2.07
CA LEU A 231 11.99 -21.56 3.41
C LEU A 231 11.70 -23.06 3.46
N GLY A 232 11.67 -23.76 2.32
CA GLY A 232 11.34 -25.18 2.25
C GLY A 232 9.85 -25.47 2.49
N ILE A 233 8.97 -24.48 2.47
CA ILE A 233 7.52 -24.64 2.61
C ILE A 233 6.94 -25.39 1.41
N ILE A 234 7.43 -25.07 0.23
CA ILE A 234 7.10 -25.76 -1.04
C ILE A 234 8.38 -26.10 -1.82
N LYS A 235 8.26 -27.02 -2.77
CA LYS A 235 9.32 -27.30 -3.76
C LYS A 235 8.88 -26.84 -5.14
N LYS A 236 9.84 -26.56 -6.02
CA LYS A 236 9.57 -26.12 -7.41
C LYS A 236 8.68 -27.10 -8.18
N GLU A 237 8.81 -28.39 -7.88
CA GLU A 237 8.02 -29.46 -8.49
C GLU A 237 6.54 -29.44 -8.07
N ASN A 238 6.21 -28.78 -6.95
CA ASN A 238 4.84 -28.64 -6.49
C ASN A 238 4.01 -27.66 -7.33
N ILE A 239 4.66 -26.77 -8.09
CA ILE A 239 3.96 -25.80 -8.94
C ILE A 239 3.32 -26.57 -10.11
N PRO A 240 1.99 -26.40 -10.35
CA PRO A 240 1.30 -27.08 -11.44
C PRO A 240 1.94 -26.82 -12.81
N GLU A 241 2.07 -27.89 -13.62
CA GLU A 241 2.69 -27.80 -14.96
C GLU A 241 1.99 -26.78 -15.86
N GLU A 242 0.66 -26.67 -15.78
CA GLU A 242 -0.11 -25.71 -16.56
C GLU A 242 0.32 -24.26 -16.29
N ILE A 243 0.62 -23.93 -15.03
CA ILE A 243 1.12 -22.61 -14.62
C ILE A 243 2.52 -22.39 -15.19
N LYS A 244 3.43 -23.37 -15.02
CA LYS A 244 4.80 -23.28 -15.53
C LYS A 244 4.86 -23.13 -17.04
N ASN A 245 4.03 -23.88 -17.75
CA ASN A 245 4.01 -23.87 -19.21
C ASN A 245 3.41 -22.57 -19.78
N THR A 246 2.53 -21.90 -19.04
CA THR A 246 1.86 -20.68 -19.51
C THR A 246 2.57 -19.41 -19.04
N LEU A 247 2.87 -19.30 -17.73
CA LEU A 247 3.45 -18.09 -17.15
C LEU A 247 4.98 -18.14 -17.09
N GLY A 248 5.55 -19.34 -17.05
CA GLY A 248 6.97 -19.55 -16.79
C GLY A 248 7.22 -20.20 -15.43
N SER A 249 8.49 -20.55 -15.19
CA SER A 249 8.95 -21.28 -14.00
C SER A 249 9.79 -20.45 -13.04
N THR A 250 10.03 -19.20 -13.39
CA THR A 250 10.76 -18.21 -12.58
C THR A 250 9.92 -16.96 -12.40
N ASN A 251 10.18 -16.21 -11.32
CA ASN A 251 9.51 -14.94 -11.08
C ASN A 251 9.65 -13.97 -12.27
N SER A 252 10.84 -13.93 -12.89
CA SER A 252 11.10 -13.08 -14.05
C SER A 252 10.23 -13.44 -15.26
N GLU A 253 10.06 -14.74 -15.54
CA GLU A 253 9.21 -15.23 -16.65
C GLU A 253 7.73 -14.93 -16.37
N ILE A 254 7.26 -15.17 -15.14
CA ILE A 254 5.88 -14.89 -14.71
C ILE A 254 5.57 -13.41 -14.92
N ILE A 255 6.42 -12.52 -14.38
CA ILE A 255 6.26 -11.07 -14.50
C ILE A 255 6.24 -10.66 -15.98
N ASN A 256 7.21 -11.12 -16.79
CA ASN A 256 7.31 -10.75 -18.19
C ASN A 256 6.07 -11.19 -18.99
N THR A 257 5.58 -12.42 -18.76
CA THR A 257 4.40 -12.95 -19.45
C THR A 257 3.15 -12.11 -19.13
N ILE A 258 2.91 -11.82 -17.84
CA ILE A 258 1.73 -11.07 -17.42
C ILE A 258 1.80 -9.61 -17.91
N ILE A 259 2.94 -8.94 -17.77
CA ILE A 259 3.12 -7.55 -18.23
C ILE A 259 2.91 -7.45 -19.74
N THR A 260 3.47 -8.39 -20.51
CA THR A 260 3.34 -8.41 -21.97
C THR A 260 1.88 -8.59 -22.38
N ASP A 261 1.15 -9.49 -21.75
CA ASP A 261 -0.27 -9.71 -22.01
C ASP A 261 -1.10 -8.45 -21.70
N ILE A 262 -0.89 -7.82 -20.55
CA ILE A 262 -1.58 -6.55 -20.19
C ILE A 262 -1.30 -5.46 -21.23
N ILE A 263 -0.04 -5.24 -21.60
CA ILE A 263 0.33 -4.19 -22.56
C ILE A 263 -0.34 -4.44 -23.91
N ASN A 264 -0.30 -5.66 -24.43
CA ASN A 264 -0.89 -6.02 -25.71
C ASN A 264 -2.41 -5.83 -25.75
N ASN A 265 -3.11 -6.10 -24.63
CA ASN A 265 -4.57 -5.98 -24.56
C ASN A 265 -5.05 -4.58 -24.12
N SER A 266 -4.14 -3.69 -23.67
CA SER A 266 -4.48 -2.37 -23.14
C SER A 266 -3.91 -1.20 -23.95
N TYR A 267 -3.10 -1.47 -24.97
CA TYR A 267 -2.43 -0.43 -25.75
C TYR A 267 -3.45 0.48 -26.47
N ASN A 268 -3.33 1.80 -26.27
CA ASN A 268 -4.28 2.83 -26.77
C ASN A 268 -5.73 2.63 -26.30
N GLN A 269 -5.96 2.02 -25.14
CA GLN A 269 -7.26 1.88 -24.50
C GLN A 269 -7.32 2.70 -23.20
N ASN A 270 -8.53 3.08 -22.77
CA ASN A 270 -8.76 3.71 -21.47
C ASN A 270 -9.11 2.64 -20.39
N TYR A 271 -8.51 1.49 -20.48
CA TYR A 271 -8.64 0.39 -19.51
C TYR A 271 -7.40 -0.50 -19.53
N LEU A 272 -7.25 -1.30 -18.48
CA LEU A 272 -6.33 -2.43 -18.46
C LEU A 272 -7.12 -3.72 -18.66
N LYS A 273 -6.53 -4.67 -19.38
CA LYS A 273 -7.18 -5.95 -19.65
C LYS A 273 -6.14 -7.06 -19.75
N LEU A 274 -6.48 -8.22 -19.19
CA LEU A 274 -5.78 -9.48 -19.42
C LEU A 274 -6.54 -10.31 -20.44
N SER A 275 -5.83 -11.10 -21.22
CA SER A 275 -6.49 -12.14 -22.00
C SER A 275 -7.18 -13.15 -21.08
N PRO A 276 -8.33 -13.72 -21.48
CA PRO A 276 -9.05 -14.69 -20.64
C PRO A 276 -8.19 -15.88 -20.21
N HIS A 277 -7.31 -16.36 -21.09
CA HIS A 277 -6.42 -17.46 -20.77
C HIS A 277 -5.43 -17.12 -19.65
N ILE A 278 -4.71 -15.99 -19.78
CA ILE A 278 -3.76 -15.55 -18.75
C ILE A 278 -4.47 -15.24 -17.43
N TYR A 279 -5.67 -14.64 -17.47
CA TYR A 279 -6.48 -14.40 -16.29
C TYR A 279 -6.79 -15.69 -15.52
N GLU A 280 -7.26 -16.75 -16.20
CA GLU A 280 -7.57 -18.03 -15.55
C GLU A 280 -6.33 -18.70 -14.93
N ILE A 281 -5.18 -18.58 -15.59
CA ILE A 281 -3.93 -19.13 -15.05
C ILE A 281 -3.44 -18.35 -13.83
N ILE A 282 -3.54 -17.01 -13.85
CA ILE A 282 -3.23 -16.18 -12.66
C ILE A 282 -4.16 -16.53 -11.49
N LYS A 283 -5.44 -16.78 -11.75
CA LYS A 283 -6.37 -17.23 -10.71
C LYS A 283 -5.94 -18.55 -10.10
N LYS A 284 -5.57 -19.53 -10.91
CA LYS A 284 -5.02 -20.82 -10.44
C LYS A 284 -3.73 -20.62 -9.63
N LEU A 285 -2.86 -19.69 -10.05
CA LEU A 285 -1.63 -19.37 -9.33
C LEU A 285 -1.94 -18.74 -7.95
N LYS A 286 -2.91 -17.82 -7.87
CA LYS A 286 -3.38 -17.27 -6.59
C LYS A 286 -3.95 -18.34 -5.66
N ASP A 287 -4.78 -19.23 -6.19
CA ASP A 287 -5.36 -20.33 -5.43
C ASP A 287 -4.26 -21.28 -4.91
N PHE A 288 -3.26 -21.57 -5.75
CA PHE A 288 -2.09 -22.36 -5.36
C PHE A 288 -1.30 -21.68 -4.21
N ASN A 289 -1.01 -20.38 -4.33
CA ASN A 289 -0.30 -19.62 -3.29
C ASN A 289 -1.10 -19.60 -1.98
N TYR A 290 -2.42 -19.38 -2.07
CA TYR A 290 -3.28 -19.38 -0.90
C TYR A 290 -3.25 -20.72 -0.15
N GLN A 291 -3.43 -21.83 -0.86
CA GLN A 291 -3.50 -23.17 -0.28
C GLN A 291 -2.15 -23.69 0.23
N ASN A 292 -1.04 -23.31 -0.41
CA ASN A 292 0.25 -23.92 -0.14
C ASN A 292 1.25 -23.00 0.57
N ILE A 293 1.01 -21.68 0.56
CA ILE A 293 1.91 -20.68 1.14
C ILE A 293 1.20 -19.94 2.28
N TYR A 294 0.17 -19.15 1.99
CA TYR A 294 -0.42 -18.22 2.98
C TYR A 294 -1.15 -18.94 4.11
N SER A 295 -1.86 -20.05 3.83
CA SER A 295 -2.52 -20.85 4.85
C SER A 295 -1.55 -21.57 5.81
N LYS A 296 -0.24 -21.59 5.48
CA LYS A 296 0.81 -22.23 6.28
C LYS A 296 1.82 -21.24 6.85
N ALA A 297 1.64 -19.94 6.57
CA ALA A 297 2.59 -18.93 7.01
C ALA A 297 2.61 -18.72 8.52
N LEU A 298 1.50 -18.98 9.22
CA LEU A 298 1.38 -18.89 10.67
C LEU A 298 0.57 -20.07 11.23
N SER A 299 0.97 -20.57 12.38
CA SER A 299 0.18 -21.50 13.19
C SER A 299 -0.94 -20.79 13.96
N ILE A 300 -1.90 -21.54 14.47
CA ILE A 300 -2.98 -21.01 15.33
C ILE A 300 -2.39 -20.39 16.61
N GLU A 301 -1.40 -21.07 17.22
CA GLU A 301 -0.73 -20.60 18.44
C GLU A 301 0.00 -19.26 18.22
N GLU A 302 0.70 -19.12 17.09
CA GLU A 302 1.36 -17.86 16.72
C GLU A 302 0.34 -16.72 16.49
N LEU A 303 -0.79 -17.03 15.88
CA LEU A 303 -1.85 -16.03 15.67
C LEU A 303 -2.48 -15.56 17.00
N GLU A 304 -2.70 -16.49 17.94
CA GLU A 304 -3.19 -16.17 19.28
C GLU A 304 -2.19 -15.31 20.06
N ASP A 305 -0.89 -15.63 20.00
CA ASP A 305 0.20 -14.83 20.60
C ASP A 305 0.24 -13.41 20.03
N ILE A 306 0.14 -13.26 18.71
CA ILE A 306 0.08 -11.94 18.06
C ILE A 306 -1.15 -11.16 18.55
N LYS A 307 -2.31 -11.80 18.64
CA LYS A 307 -3.55 -11.18 19.10
C LYS A 307 -3.44 -10.72 20.56
N GLU A 308 -2.83 -11.51 21.43
CA GLU A 308 -2.57 -11.14 22.82
C GLU A 308 -1.66 -9.90 22.90
N LYS A 309 -0.59 -9.86 22.09
CA LYS A 309 0.33 -8.72 22.03
C LYS A 309 -0.37 -7.42 21.62
N PHE A 310 -1.19 -7.46 20.56
CA PHE A 310 -1.96 -6.29 20.13
C PHE A 310 -2.91 -5.78 21.23
N ASN A 311 -3.68 -6.68 21.84
CA ASN A 311 -4.61 -6.33 22.92
C ASN A 311 -3.88 -5.75 24.15
N THR A 312 -2.77 -6.35 24.54
CA THR A 312 -1.96 -5.89 25.67
C THR A 312 -1.43 -4.46 25.42
N LEU A 313 -0.81 -4.23 24.27
CA LEU A 313 -0.27 -2.92 23.93
C LEU A 313 -1.37 -1.86 23.73
N PHE A 314 -2.47 -2.22 23.10
CA PHE A 314 -3.59 -1.31 22.94
C PHE A 314 -4.15 -0.85 24.29
N ASN A 315 -4.48 -1.80 25.18
CA ASN A 315 -5.03 -1.49 26.49
C ASN A 315 -4.03 -0.70 27.37
N LYS A 316 -2.75 -1.04 27.30
CA LYS A 316 -1.69 -0.30 28.00
C LYS A 316 -1.62 1.15 27.56
N TYR A 317 -1.53 1.42 26.26
CA TYR A 317 -1.41 2.77 25.75
C TYR A 317 -2.69 3.58 25.91
N LEU A 318 -3.85 2.94 25.78
CA LEU A 318 -5.12 3.60 26.03
C LEU A 318 -5.25 4.04 27.51
N ASN A 319 -4.87 3.16 28.43
CA ASN A 319 -4.84 3.49 29.85
C ASN A 319 -3.84 4.64 30.15
N ASP A 320 -2.68 4.63 29.51
CA ASP A 320 -1.68 5.68 29.66
C ASP A 320 -2.20 7.06 29.18
N LEU A 321 -2.89 7.10 28.04
CA LEU A 321 -3.50 8.32 27.52
C LEU A 321 -4.64 8.82 28.43
N ASN A 322 -5.52 7.94 28.87
CA ASN A 322 -6.65 8.28 29.73
C ASN A 322 -6.22 8.82 31.10
N ASN A 323 -5.09 8.33 31.62
CA ASN A 323 -4.52 8.80 32.88
C ASN A 323 -3.44 9.89 32.72
N ASN A 324 -3.21 10.36 31.48
CA ASN A 324 -2.18 11.35 31.15
C ASN A 324 -0.79 10.98 31.73
N ASN A 325 -0.40 9.71 31.55
CA ASN A 325 0.88 9.17 32.01
C ASN A 325 2.04 9.73 31.18
N LYS A 326 2.59 10.86 31.57
CA LYS A 326 3.66 11.59 30.86
C LYS A 326 4.93 10.77 30.63
N GLU A 327 5.13 9.70 31.39
CA GLU A 327 6.29 8.81 31.23
C GLU A 327 6.10 7.78 30.10
N SER A 328 4.86 7.59 29.64
CA SER A 328 4.53 6.67 28.55
C SER A 328 5.15 7.07 27.21
N LEU A 329 5.64 6.09 26.46
CA LEU A 329 6.29 6.31 25.16
C LEU A 329 5.34 6.85 24.09
N ILE A 330 4.04 6.50 24.15
CA ILE A 330 3.05 7.08 23.22
C ILE A 330 2.94 8.60 23.42
N ILE A 331 3.03 9.08 24.67
CA ILE A 331 3.02 10.52 24.96
C ILE A 331 4.36 11.15 24.59
N LYS A 332 5.49 10.61 25.08
CA LYS A 332 6.82 11.19 24.87
C LYS A 332 7.25 11.25 23.43
N ASN A 333 7.08 10.12 22.71
CA ASN A 333 7.69 9.93 21.39
C ASN A 333 6.72 10.18 20.23
N TYR A 334 5.40 10.18 20.50
CA TYR A 334 4.40 10.35 19.46
C TYR A 334 3.52 11.58 19.71
N LEU A 335 2.68 11.57 20.74
CA LEU A 335 1.66 12.61 20.94
C LEU A 335 2.24 14.00 21.17
N ASN A 336 3.34 14.11 21.95
CA ASN A 336 4.00 15.41 22.19
C ASN A 336 4.53 16.06 20.91
N ASN A 337 4.81 15.28 19.88
CA ASN A 337 5.29 15.76 18.59
C ASN A 337 4.16 16.13 17.62
N MET A 338 2.90 15.83 17.96
CA MET A 338 1.74 16.14 17.13
C MET A 338 1.21 17.55 17.40
N ASN A 339 0.61 18.17 16.37
CA ASN A 339 -0.06 19.45 16.51
C ASN A 339 -1.37 19.33 17.32
N GLU A 340 -1.92 20.48 17.71
CA GLU A 340 -3.13 20.52 18.54
C GLU A 340 -4.38 20.07 17.79
N ASP A 341 -4.44 20.29 16.46
CA ASP A 341 -5.59 19.85 15.66
C ASP A 341 -5.68 18.32 15.63
N TYR A 342 -4.54 17.61 15.46
CA TYR A 342 -4.49 16.15 15.52
C TYR A 342 -4.94 15.65 16.89
N LYS A 343 -4.44 16.25 17.99
CA LYS A 343 -4.77 15.85 19.37
C LYS A 343 -6.24 16.05 19.68
N ASN A 344 -6.83 17.15 19.24
CA ASN A 344 -8.20 17.53 19.56
C ASN A 344 -9.25 16.82 18.70
N ASN A 345 -8.89 16.44 17.47
CA ASN A 345 -9.83 15.82 16.51
C ASN A 345 -9.83 14.30 16.55
N ASN A 346 -8.92 13.66 17.31
CA ASN A 346 -8.84 12.21 17.43
C ASN A 346 -9.11 11.75 18.86
N SER A 347 -9.89 10.68 19.03
CA SER A 347 -10.06 10.03 20.33
C SER A 347 -8.75 9.35 20.78
N ASN A 348 -8.63 9.07 22.07
CA ASN A 348 -7.47 8.35 22.60
C ASN A 348 -7.32 6.97 21.96
N GLU A 349 -8.43 6.28 21.69
CA GLU A 349 -8.48 4.98 21.02
C GLU A 349 -7.89 5.08 19.61
N ARG A 350 -8.31 6.11 18.83
CA ARG A 350 -7.78 6.33 17.49
C ARG A 350 -6.29 6.68 17.49
N ILE A 351 -5.83 7.49 18.45
CA ILE A 351 -4.42 7.82 18.62
C ILE A 351 -3.59 6.57 18.91
N VAL A 352 -4.10 5.64 19.73
CA VAL A 352 -3.43 4.36 20.01
C VAL A 352 -3.36 3.49 18.76
N ILE A 353 -4.44 3.41 17.98
CA ILE A 353 -4.46 2.68 16.71
C ILE A 353 -3.39 3.23 15.76
N ASP A 354 -3.35 4.54 15.54
CA ASP A 354 -2.36 5.22 14.69
C ASP A 354 -0.93 4.93 15.15
N TYR A 355 -0.69 4.97 16.48
CA TYR A 355 0.62 4.70 17.06
C TYR A 355 1.07 3.27 16.85
N ILE A 356 0.20 2.28 17.11
CA ILE A 356 0.49 0.85 16.90
C ILE A 356 0.68 0.55 15.41
N ALA A 357 -0.18 1.07 14.54
CA ALA A 357 -0.08 0.90 13.10
C ALA A 357 1.26 1.41 12.54
N GLY A 358 1.77 2.48 13.13
CA GLY A 358 3.08 3.04 12.77
C GLY A 358 4.30 2.26 13.22
N MET A 359 4.18 1.20 14.03
CA MET A 359 5.32 0.41 14.52
C MET A 359 5.88 -0.51 13.43
N THR A 360 7.18 -0.81 13.53
CA THR A 360 7.79 -1.96 12.85
C THR A 360 7.56 -3.23 13.68
N ASP A 361 7.74 -4.41 13.08
CA ASP A 361 7.56 -5.69 13.76
C ASP A 361 8.51 -5.82 14.97
N GLU A 362 9.77 -5.41 14.79
CA GLU A 362 10.78 -5.42 15.87
C GLU A 362 10.41 -4.45 16.99
N TYR A 363 10.04 -3.21 16.64
CA TYR A 363 9.66 -2.21 17.66
C TYR A 363 8.41 -2.63 18.42
N PHE A 364 7.42 -3.21 17.76
CA PHE A 364 6.21 -3.72 18.37
C PHE A 364 6.52 -4.84 19.40
N ASN A 365 7.35 -5.83 19.03
CA ASN A 365 7.77 -6.89 19.93
C ASN A 365 8.55 -6.36 21.14
N LYS A 366 9.46 -5.42 20.91
CA LYS A 366 10.21 -4.77 21.99
C LYS A 366 9.29 -4.01 22.94
N GLN A 367 8.26 -3.31 22.42
CA GLN A 367 7.28 -2.64 23.26
C GLN A 367 6.48 -3.62 24.10
N TYR A 368 6.08 -4.76 23.55
CA TYR A 368 5.39 -5.79 24.30
C TYR A 368 6.28 -6.35 25.45
N GLN A 369 7.52 -6.74 25.16
CA GLN A 369 8.46 -7.26 26.16
C GLN A 369 8.75 -6.27 27.31
N ASN A 370 8.81 -4.98 27.01
CA ASN A 370 9.07 -3.93 28.03
C ASN A 370 7.84 -3.63 28.91
N ASN A 371 6.66 -4.15 28.57
CA ASN A 371 5.41 -3.90 29.29
C ASN A 371 4.85 -5.16 29.98
N LEU A 372 5.59 -6.27 29.91
CA LEU A 372 5.38 -7.46 30.76
C LEU A 372 6.08 -7.27 32.10
#